data_7cb3316fb9704a74460e1e6a58e7c774
#
_entry.id   7cb3316fb9704a74460e1e6a58e7c774
#
_cell.length_a   1.000
_cell.length_b   1.000
_cell.length_c   1.000
_cell.angle_alpha   90.00
_cell.angle_beta   90.00
_cell.angle_gamma   90.00
#
_symmetry.space_group_name_H-M   'P 1'
#
loop_
_entity.id
_entity.type
_entity.pdbx_description
1 polymer ?
#
loop_
_entity_poly.entity_id
_entity_poly.type
_entity_poly.pdbx_seq_one_letter_code
_entity_poly.pdbx_strand_id
1 'polypeptide(L)'
;MVRVSVHPIDGSIAQSFIERLLMFDVTVCLRKEDTQRIQERYATLLEAGIANVESSQRAEIKFVFFAEENTITINDSSTVVLHDVLPSGQNNGMENAGLDSIWSQIETTNENIGSHFWVAESDVVDALVRIALHQPALPTRIDIAGRRRWSTQQSHHELQMLYGRTRAGTTGKFTASLLDQPASPEISVVPIRSEEQTPRPSLGPLHDVLIECDGHGWQPTSPLRTAMMVYLAGKLND
;
A
#
# COMPACT_ATOMS: atom_id res chain seq x y z
N MET A 1 -5.60 -10.52 24.31
CA MET A 1 -4.49 -10.07 23.40
C MET A 1 -4.49 -10.98 22.20
N VAL A 2 -4.73 -10.44 21.02
CA VAL A 2 -4.77 -11.19 19.74
C VAL A 2 -3.36 -11.63 19.35
N ARG A 3 -3.20 -12.86 18.85
CA ARG A 3 -1.91 -13.39 18.40
C ARG A 3 -1.90 -13.46 16.86
N VAL A 4 -1.02 -12.67 16.23
CA VAL A 4 -0.92 -12.52 14.78
C VAL A 4 0.42 -13.08 14.28
N SER A 5 0.40 -14.08 13.41
CA SER A 5 1.61 -14.57 12.75
C SER A 5 1.84 -13.87 11.42
N VAL A 6 3.08 -13.44 11.18
CA VAL A 6 3.50 -12.74 9.96
C VAL A 6 4.76 -13.38 9.41
N HIS A 7 4.75 -13.79 8.13
CA HIS A 7 5.94 -14.29 7.43
C HIS A 7 5.75 -14.33 5.90
N PRO A 8 6.83 -14.24 5.12
CA PRO A 8 8.10 -13.65 5.49
C PRO A 8 7.97 -12.15 5.82
N ILE A 9 8.97 -11.56 6.45
CA ILE A 9 8.92 -10.17 6.88
C ILE A 9 9.80 -9.21 6.04
N ASP A 10 10.36 -9.70 4.94
CA ASP A 10 11.33 -8.94 4.14
C ASP A 10 10.68 -7.95 3.16
N GLY A 11 9.41 -8.09 2.88
CA GLY A 11 8.66 -7.15 2.02
C GLY A 11 8.23 -5.88 2.76
N SER A 12 8.14 -4.74 2.04
CA SER A 12 7.75 -3.44 2.62
C SER A 12 6.38 -3.50 3.32
N ILE A 13 5.37 -4.11 2.68
CA ILE A 13 4.03 -4.25 3.26
C ILE A 13 4.05 -5.07 4.56
N ALA A 14 4.82 -6.18 4.58
CA ALA A 14 4.94 -7.00 5.78
C ALA A 14 5.59 -6.23 6.94
N GLN A 15 6.63 -5.44 6.66
CA GLN A 15 7.27 -4.58 7.66
C GLN A 15 6.34 -3.48 8.15
N SER A 16 5.69 -2.75 7.26
CA SER A 16 4.72 -1.72 7.59
C SER A 16 3.52 -2.28 8.37
N PHE A 17 3.09 -3.51 8.03
CA PHE A 17 2.04 -4.22 8.75
C PHE A 17 2.46 -4.57 10.18
N ILE A 18 3.68 -5.10 10.38
CA ILE A 18 4.23 -5.36 11.72
C ILE A 18 4.34 -4.05 12.50
N GLU A 19 4.92 -3.01 11.93
CA GLU A 19 5.04 -1.69 12.58
C GLU A 19 3.69 -1.19 13.08
N ARG A 20 2.66 -1.32 12.24
CA ARG A 20 1.32 -0.88 12.57
C ARG A 20 0.68 -1.76 13.64
N LEU A 21 0.87 -3.08 13.60
CA LEU A 21 0.39 -4.00 14.64
C LEU A 21 0.99 -3.68 16.01
N LEU A 22 2.28 -3.32 16.08
CA LEU A 22 2.95 -2.98 17.34
C LEU A 22 2.37 -1.74 18.04
N MET A 23 1.54 -0.96 17.35
CA MET A 23 0.79 0.16 17.97
C MET A 23 -0.48 -0.30 18.72
N PHE A 24 -0.82 -1.58 18.66
CA PHE A 24 -2.03 -2.15 19.28
C PHE A 24 -1.67 -3.20 20.33
N ASP A 25 -2.64 -3.56 21.16
CA ASP A 25 -2.50 -4.63 22.17
C ASP A 25 -2.57 -6.01 21.51
N VAL A 26 -1.47 -6.39 20.84
CA VAL A 26 -1.33 -7.66 20.11
C VAL A 26 -0.02 -8.37 20.47
N THR A 27 0.03 -9.67 20.21
CA THR A 27 1.27 -10.45 20.19
C THR A 27 1.61 -10.80 18.74
N VAL A 28 2.70 -10.26 18.22
CA VAL A 28 3.23 -10.58 16.89
C VAL A 28 4.08 -11.85 17.00
N CYS A 29 3.66 -12.90 16.31
CA CYS A 29 4.32 -14.20 16.29
C CYS A 29 5.19 -14.32 15.03
N LEU A 30 6.50 -14.45 15.21
CA LEU A 30 7.48 -14.49 14.12
C LEU A 30 8.31 -15.77 14.15
N ARG A 31 9.11 -15.99 13.10
CA ARG A 31 10.17 -17.00 13.14
C ARG A 31 11.26 -16.57 14.12
N LYS A 32 11.99 -17.50 14.67
CA LYS A 32 13.02 -17.24 15.69
C LYS A 32 14.07 -16.23 15.20
N GLU A 33 14.52 -16.36 13.96
CA GLU A 33 15.49 -15.46 13.30
C GLU A 33 14.98 -14.03 13.15
N ASP A 34 13.68 -13.87 12.89
CA ASP A 34 13.05 -12.57 12.68
C ASP A 34 12.70 -11.89 14.00
N THR A 35 12.42 -12.66 15.03
CA THR A 35 12.01 -12.16 16.36
C THR A 35 13.06 -11.21 16.94
N GLN A 36 14.33 -11.62 16.94
CA GLN A 36 15.41 -10.81 17.47
C GLN A 36 15.56 -9.49 16.70
N ARG A 37 15.55 -9.55 15.36
CA ARG A 37 15.65 -8.37 14.48
C ARG A 37 14.54 -7.34 14.77
N ILE A 38 13.31 -7.79 14.96
CA ILE A 38 12.18 -6.92 15.26
C ILE A 38 12.26 -6.39 16.69
N GLN A 39 12.65 -7.21 17.68
CA GLN A 39 12.83 -6.76 19.05
C GLN A 39 13.92 -5.69 19.17
N GLU A 40 15.05 -5.83 18.49
CA GLU A 40 16.11 -4.83 18.48
C GLU A 40 15.67 -3.53 17.81
N ARG A 41 14.98 -3.62 16.66
CA ARG A 41 14.50 -2.46 15.90
C ARG A 41 13.45 -1.65 16.64
N TYR A 42 12.57 -2.31 17.38
CA TYR A 42 11.43 -1.67 18.05
C TYR A 42 11.50 -1.75 19.59
N ALA A 43 12.72 -1.85 20.14
CA ALA A 43 12.94 -2.01 21.58
C ALA A 43 12.17 -0.99 22.42
N THR A 44 12.27 0.29 22.08
CA THR A 44 11.58 1.39 22.80
C THR A 44 10.06 1.22 22.83
N LEU A 45 9.48 0.76 21.72
CA LEU A 45 8.03 0.57 21.60
C LEU A 45 7.57 -0.64 22.44
N LEU A 46 8.38 -1.71 22.43
CA LEU A 46 8.11 -2.91 23.23
C LEU A 46 8.32 -2.68 24.72
N GLU A 47 9.30 -1.85 25.13
CA GLU A 47 9.49 -1.43 26.51
C GLU A 47 8.31 -0.61 27.04
N ALA A 48 7.57 0.09 26.19
CA ALA A 48 6.34 0.77 26.55
C ALA A 48 5.18 -0.19 26.90
N GLY A 49 5.33 -1.49 26.60
CA GLY A 49 4.41 -2.55 27.01
C GLY A 49 3.05 -2.58 26.31
N ILE A 50 2.94 -1.94 25.13
CA ILE A 50 1.69 -1.93 24.35
C ILE A 50 1.53 -3.23 23.58
N ALA A 51 2.60 -3.72 22.96
CA ALA A 51 2.61 -4.94 22.17
C ALA A 51 3.71 -5.91 22.59
N ASN A 52 3.62 -7.17 22.15
CA ASN A 52 4.64 -8.18 22.37
C ASN A 52 5.09 -8.81 21.05
N VAL A 53 6.35 -9.26 21.00
CA VAL A 53 6.92 -10.02 19.90
C VAL A 53 7.45 -11.34 20.43
N GLU A 54 6.98 -12.45 19.88
CA GLU A 54 7.35 -13.79 20.31
C GLU A 54 7.80 -14.66 19.15
N SER A 55 8.75 -15.56 19.45
CA SER A 55 9.06 -16.67 18.55
C SER A 55 8.08 -17.82 18.77
N SER A 56 6.98 -17.80 18.02
CA SER A 56 5.90 -18.79 18.16
C SER A 56 5.25 -19.08 16.82
N GLN A 57 4.83 -20.35 16.63
CA GLN A 57 3.98 -20.73 15.49
C GLN A 57 2.49 -20.76 15.87
N ARG A 58 2.15 -20.54 17.15
CA ARG A 58 0.77 -20.52 17.60
C ARG A 58 0.21 -19.11 17.51
N ALA A 59 -0.61 -18.88 16.53
CA ALA A 59 -1.33 -17.62 16.31
C ALA A 59 -2.81 -17.90 16.05
N GLU A 60 -3.66 -16.92 16.33
CA GLU A 60 -5.10 -16.96 16.06
C GLU A 60 -5.37 -16.64 14.59
N ILE A 61 -4.52 -15.78 14.02
CA ILE A 61 -4.57 -15.43 12.60
C ILE A 61 -3.15 -15.40 12.02
N LYS A 62 -3.00 -15.93 10.82
CA LYS A 62 -1.72 -16.07 10.13
C LYS A 62 -1.75 -15.34 8.79
N PHE A 63 -0.76 -14.50 8.55
CA PHE A 63 -0.52 -13.81 7.28
C PHE A 63 0.76 -14.32 6.63
N VAL A 64 0.64 -14.77 5.38
CA VAL A 64 1.77 -15.21 4.55
C VAL A 64 1.86 -14.29 3.34
N PHE A 65 2.97 -13.59 3.22
CA PHE A 65 3.20 -12.60 2.16
C PHE A 65 3.98 -13.22 1.00
N PHE A 66 3.47 -13.11 -0.22
CA PHE A 66 4.11 -13.54 -1.47
C PHE A 66 4.37 -12.30 -2.32
N ALA A 67 5.56 -11.71 -2.13
CA ALA A 67 5.91 -10.43 -2.77
C ALA A 67 5.91 -10.50 -4.30
N GLU A 68 6.44 -11.58 -4.88
CA GLU A 68 6.49 -11.77 -6.33
C GLU A 68 5.11 -11.85 -6.98
N GLU A 69 4.11 -12.36 -6.25
CA GLU A 69 2.75 -12.53 -6.74
C GLU A 69 1.82 -11.37 -6.35
N ASN A 70 2.30 -10.41 -5.55
CA ASN A 70 1.47 -9.37 -4.92
C ASN A 70 0.25 -9.96 -4.19
N THR A 71 0.44 -11.08 -3.51
CA THR A 71 -0.62 -11.78 -2.78
C THR A 71 -0.27 -11.99 -1.31
N ILE A 72 -1.31 -12.10 -0.50
CA ILE A 72 -1.20 -12.45 0.92
C ILE A 72 -2.20 -13.55 1.19
N THR A 73 -1.76 -14.64 1.79
CA THR A 73 -2.68 -15.70 2.24
C THR A 73 -2.97 -15.51 3.73
N ILE A 74 -4.26 -15.55 4.09
CA ILE A 74 -4.71 -15.48 5.48
C ILE A 74 -5.26 -16.84 5.89
N ASN A 75 -4.72 -17.40 6.97
CA ASN A 75 -5.11 -18.71 7.53
C ASN A 75 -5.11 -19.85 6.51
N ASP A 76 -4.25 -19.79 5.49
CA ASP A 76 -4.12 -20.77 4.40
C ASP A 76 -5.44 -21.02 3.60
N SER A 77 -6.47 -20.18 3.79
CA SER A 77 -7.82 -20.36 3.22
C SER A 77 -8.30 -19.17 2.38
N SER A 78 -7.84 -17.97 2.70
CA SER A 78 -8.24 -16.75 2.03
C SER A 78 -7.04 -16.10 1.34
N THR A 79 -7.19 -15.73 0.07
CA THR A 79 -6.15 -15.04 -0.69
C THR A 79 -6.53 -13.59 -0.87
N VAL A 80 -5.67 -12.69 -0.42
CA VAL A 80 -5.75 -11.25 -0.70
C VAL A 80 -4.85 -10.95 -1.91
N VAL A 81 -5.41 -10.33 -2.93
CA VAL A 81 -4.69 -9.89 -4.14
C VAL A 81 -4.52 -8.38 -4.10
N LEU A 82 -3.29 -7.92 -4.19
CA LEU A 82 -2.93 -6.51 -4.14
C LEU A 82 -2.77 -5.96 -5.56
N HIS A 83 -3.47 -4.87 -5.86
CA HIS A 83 -3.43 -4.21 -7.17
C HIS A 83 -2.82 -2.81 -7.04
N ASP A 84 -1.87 -2.49 -7.92
CA ASP A 84 -1.32 -1.14 -8.10
C ASP A 84 -0.95 -0.42 -6.78
N VAL A 85 -0.27 -1.11 -5.85
CA VAL A 85 0.12 -0.53 -4.57
C VAL A 85 1.25 0.47 -4.74
N LEU A 86 1.10 1.66 -4.18
CA LEU A 86 2.13 2.69 -4.12
C LEU A 86 2.94 2.52 -2.82
N PRO A 87 4.24 2.26 -2.90
CA PRO A 87 5.07 2.01 -1.72
C PRO A 87 5.19 3.23 -0.81
N SER A 88 5.33 3.02 0.49
CA SER A 88 5.37 4.08 1.52
C SER A 88 6.76 4.38 2.08
N GLY A 89 7.84 3.77 1.59
CA GLY A 89 9.17 3.95 2.19
C GLY A 89 10.34 3.79 1.25
N GLN A 90 11.54 4.05 1.77
CA GLN A 90 12.80 3.93 1.04
C GLN A 90 13.21 2.47 0.77
N ASN A 91 12.73 1.51 1.52
CA ASN A 91 13.06 0.09 1.34
C ASN A 91 11.99 -0.57 0.47
N ASN A 92 12.10 -0.37 -0.79
CA ASN A 92 11.17 -0.80 -1.81
C ASN A 92 11.39 -2.26 -2.20
N GLY A 93 11.17 -3.19 -1.30
CA GLY A 93 11.09 -4.60 -1.66
C GLY A 93 9.86 -4.95 -2.51
N MET A 94 9.05 -3.95 -2.86
CA MET A 94 7.93 -4.07 -3.76
C MET A 94 8.25 -3.33 -5.05
N GLU A 95 8.70 -4.07 -6.04
CA GLU A 95 8.78 -3.55 -7.40
C GLU A 95 7.36 -3.32 -7.92
N ASN A 96 6.97 -2.07 -8.08
CA ASN A 96 5.74 -1.74 -8.80
C ASN A 96 6.08 -1.50 -10.27
N ALA A 97 6.08 -2.58 -11.07
CA ALA A 97 6.44 -2.53 -12.47
C ALA A 97 5.67 -1.45 -13.26
N GLY A 98 4.41 -1.18 -12.90
CA GLY A 98 3.60 -0.12 -13.51
C GLY A 98 4.12 1.27 -13.19
N LEU A 99 4.46 1.54 -11.93
CA LEU A 99 4.97 2.85 -11.50
C LEU A 99 6.41 3.08 -11.93
N ASP A 100 7.25 2.05 -11.89
CA ASP A 100 8.64 2.13 -12.36
C ASP A 100 8.71 2.32 -13.88
N SER A 101 7.78 1.74 -14.64
CA SER A 101 7.63 2.03 -16.07
C SER A 101 7.25 3.49 -16.33
N ILE A 102 6.34 4.07 -15.52
CA ILE A 102 5.98 5.49 -15.60
C ILE A 102 7.18 6.35 -15.22
N TRP A 103 7.90 6.00 -14.16
CA TRP A 103 9.08 6.71 -13.71
C TRP A 103 10.20 6.74 -14.74
N SER A 104 10.48 5.62 -15.41
CA SER A 104 11.51 5.54 -16.45
C SER A 104 11.26 6.49 -17.62
N GLN A 105 10.02 6.94 -17.79
CA GLN A 105 9.60 7.84 -18.87
C GLN A 105 9.24 9.26 -18.36
N ILE A 106 9.66 9.61 -17.11
CA ILE A 106 9.21 10.84 -16.45
C ILE A 106 9.57 12.13 -17.20
N GLU A 107 10.66 12.14 -17.95
CA GLU A 107 11.13 13.28 -18.75
C GLU A 107 10.67 13.23 -20.22
N THR A 108 9.93 12.20 -20.62
CA THR A 108 9.45 11.97 -21.98
C THR A 108 7.93 11.89 -22.04
N THR A 109 7.38 11.67 -23.22
CA THR A 109 5.96 11.33 -23.39
C THR A 109 5.73 9.85 -23.15
N ASN A 110 4.76 9.51 -22.32
CA ASN A 110 4.38 8.12 -22.10
C ASN A 110 3.29 7.72 -23.13
N GLU A 111 3.62 6.78 -24.01
CA GLU A 111 2.70 6.26 -25.01
C GLU A 111 2.01 4.96 -24.57
N ASN A 112 2.31 4.46 -23.36
CA ASN A 112 1.75 3.22 -22.87
C ASN A 112 0.24 3.36 -22.65
N ILE A 113 -0.50 2.40 -23.17
CA ILE A 113 -1.94 2.27 -22.99
C ILE A 113 -2.16 1.30 -21.82
N GLY A 114 -2.87 1.76 -20.81
CA GLY A 114 -3.20 0.94 -19.64
C GLY A 114 -4.04 1.71 -18.64
N SER A 115 -4.44 1.02 -17.60
CA SER A 115 -5.13 1.65 -16.48
C SER A 115 -4.75 1.00 -15.17
N HIS A 116 -4.78 1.79 -14.11
CA HIS A 116 -4.36 1.44 -12.76
C HIS A 116 -5.43 1.82 -11.75
N PHE A 117 -5.48 1.09 -10.65
CA PHE A 117 -6.32 1.36 -9.50
C PHE A 117 -5.44 1.61 -8.27
N TRP A 118 -4.66 2.70 -8.34
CA TRP A 118 -3.65 3.03 -7.35
C TRP A 118 -4.19 3.08 -5.92
N VAL A 119 -3.52 2.40 -5.02
CA VAL A 119 -3.78 2.41 -3.58
C VAL A 119 -2.48 2.64 -2.83
N ALA A 120 -2.50 3.45 -1.78
CA ALA A 120 -1.32 3.64 -0.94
C ALA A 120 -1.08 2.41 -0.07
N GLU A 121 0.18 2.05 0.16
CA GLU A 121 0.58 0.96 1.06
C GLU A 121 -0.01 1.14 2.46
N SER A 122 -0.08 2.38 2.96
CA SER A 122 -0.69 2.69 4.26
C SER A 122 -2.16 2.29 4.35
N ASP A 123 -2.94 2.47 3.28
CA ASP A 123 -4.34 2.06 3.25
C ASP A 123 -4.47 0.52 3.19
N VAL A 124 -3.58 -0.15 2.44
CA VAL A 124 -3.49 -1.62 2.43
C VAL A 124 -3.21 -2.15 3.82
N VAL A 125 -2.18 -1.61 4.47
CA VAL A 125 -1.78 -1.98 5.83
C VAL A 125 -2.91 -1.76 6.83
N ASP A 126 -3.62 -0.63 6.74
CA ASP A 126 -4.76 -0.35 7.61
C ASP A 126 -5.88 -1.40 7.46
N ALA A 127 -6.21 -1.79 6.23
CA ALA A 127 -7.19 -2.85 5.99
C ALA A 127 -6.75 -4.20 6.59
N LEU A 128 -5.48 -4.58 6.42
CA LEU A 128 -4.92 -5.83 6.98
C LEU A 128 -4.93 -5.82 8.52
N VAL A 129 -4.60 -4.69 9.14
CA VAL A 129 -4.64 -4.52 10.61
C VAL A 129 -6.07 -4.67 11.14
N ARG A 130 -7.05 -4.06 10.48
CA ARG A 130 -8.46 -4.21 10.86
C ARG A 130 -8.90 -5.68 10.81
N ILE A 131 -8.53 -6.42 9.76
CA ILE A 131 -8.77 -7.85 9.64
C ILE A 131 -8.07 -8.63 10.77
N ALA A 132 -6.82 -8.30 11.07
CA ALA A 132 -6.05 -8.97 12.11
C ALA A 132 -6.65 -8.79 13.52
N LEU A 133 -7.12 -7.58 13.83
CA LEU A 133 -7.67 -7.24 15.14
C LEU A 133 -9.08 -7.84 15.38
N HIS A 134 -9.91 -7.85 14.35
CA HIS A 134 -11.33 -8.24 14.46
C HIS A 134 -11.61 -9.68 14.03
N GLN A 135 -10.72 -10.28 13.23
CA GLN A 135 -10.81 -11.68 12.77
C GLN A 135 -12.19 -12.04 12.18
N PRO A 136 -12.70 -11.27 11.20
CA PRO A 136 -14.00 -11.55 10.59
C PRO A 136 -13.99 -12.84 9.80
N ALA A 137 -15.15 -13.31 9.39
CA ALA A 137 -15.26 -14.38 8.41
C ALA A 137 -14.70 -13.90 7.05
N LEU A 138 -13.73 -14.63 6.49
CA LEU A 138 -13.07 -14.22 5.26
C LEU A 138 -13.57 -15.03 4.06
N PRO A 139 -13.87 -14.39 2.93
CA PRO A 139 -14.11 -15.07 1.67
C PRO A 139 -12.79 -15.67 1.14
N THR A 140 -12.87 -16.59 0.19
CA THR A 140 -11.70 -17.23 -0.41
C THR A 140 -10.78 -16.27 -1.16
N ARG A 141 -11.34 -15.16 -1.66
CA ARG A 141 -10.58 -14.13 -2.37
C ARG A 141 -11.04 -12.73 -1.99
N ILE A 142 -10.07 -11.85 -1.77
CA ILE A 142 -10.24 -10.42 -1.49
C ILE A 142 -9.31 -9.66 -2.41
N ASP A 143 -9.83 -8.71 -3.17
CA ASP A 143 -9.01 -7.78 -3.96
C ASP A 143 -8.87 -6.46 -3.21
N ILE A 144 -7.63 -5.97 -3.04
CA ILE A 144 -7.33 -4.64 -2.48
C ILE A 144 -6.79 -3.74 -3.59
N ALA A 145 -7.50 -2.66 -3.86
CA ALA A 145 -7.16 -1.68 -4.89
C ALA A 145 -7.76 -0.32 -4.57
N GLY A 146 -7.29 0.70 -5.27
CA GLY A 146 -7.90 2.02 -5.23
C GLY A 146 -9.31 2.02 -5.86
N ARG A 147 -10.14 2.94 -5.41
CA ARG A 147 -11.53 3.05 -5.90
C ARG A 147 -11.64 3.73 -7.27
N ARG A 148 -10.66 4.56 -7.62
CA ARG A 148 -10.64 5.32 -8.86
C ARG A 148 -9.72 4.66 -9.88
N ARG A 149 -10.20 4.58 -11.12
CA ARG A 149 -9.40 4.21 -12.27
C ARG A 149 -8.57 5.40 -12.76
N TRP A 150 -7.31 5.15 -13.04
CA TRP A 150 -6.38 6.10 -13.64
C TRP A 150 -5.83 5.52 -14.94
N SER A 151 -5.81 6.29 -16.02
CA SER A 151 -5.03 5.87 -17.18
C SER A 151 -3.54 6.01 -16.89
N THR A 152 -2.71 5.25 -17.61
CA THR A 152 -1.24 5.40 -17.52
C THR A 152 -0.81 6.82 -17.83
N GLN A 153 -1.45 7.48 -18.81
CA GLN A 153 -1.18 8.88 -19.17
C GLN A 153 -1.53 9.85 -18.03
N GLN A 154 -2.68 9.67 -17.38
CA GLN A 154 -3.06 10.50 -16.21
C GLN A 154 -2.05 10.32 -15.08
N SER A 155 -1.66 9.08 -14.79
CA SER A 155 -0.68 8.75 -13.76
C SER A 155 0.69 9.36 -14.06
N HIS A 156 1.14 9.27 -15.31
CA HIS A 156 2.38 9.88 -15.78
C HIS A 156 2.34 11.40 -15.63
N HIS A 157 1.26 12.05 -16.08
CA HIS A 157 1.09 13.51 -15.97
C HIS A 157 1.15 13.97 -14.51
N GLU A 158 0.44 13.29 -13.60
CA GLU A 158 0.47 13.61 -12.16
C GLU A 158 1.87 13.45 -11.56
N LEU A 159 2.54 12.35 -11.87
CA LEU A 159 3.89 12.09 -11.37
C LEU A 159 4.90 13.10 -11.93
N GLN A 160 4.82 13.44 -13.23
CA GLN A 160 5.67 14.40 -13.90
C GLN A 160 5.51 15.82 -13.30
N MET A 161 4.26 16.20 -13.02
CA MET A 161 3.98 17.51 -12.39
C MET A 161 4.57 17.58 -10.98
N LEU A 162 4.42 16.50 -10.18
CA LEU A 162 4.99 16.44 -8.84
C LEU A 162 6.52 16.43 -8.87
N TYR A 163 7.12 15.69 -9.79
CA TYR A 163 8.58 15.67 -10.01
C TYR A 163 9.11 17.05 -10.36
N GLY A 164 8.48 17.74 -11.31
CA GLY A 164 8.86 19.11 -11.70
C GLY A 164 8.82 20.10 -10.53
N ARG A 165 7.77 20.02 -9.70
CA ARG A 165 7.64 20.85 -8.49
C ARG A 165 8.70 20.53 -7.43
N THR A 166 8.95 19.26 -7.19
CA THR A 166 9.98 18.82 -6.23
C THR A 166 11.36 19.30 -6.67
N ARG A 167 11.70 19.11 -7.95
CA ARG A 167 12.96 19.57 -8.53
C ARG A 167 13.10 21.11 -8.49
N ALA A 168 12.02 21.86 -8.77
CA ALA A 168 12.01 23.31 -8.64
C ALA A 168 12.21 23.75 -7.19
N GLY A 169 11.60 23.06 -6.22
CA GLY A 169 11.80 23.28 -4.78
C GLY A 169 13.25 23.07 -4.35
N THR A 170 13.86 21.96 -4.77
CA THR A 170 15.24 21.62 -4.44
C THR A 170 16.24 22.62 -5.06
N THR A 171 16.01 23.08 -6.28
CA THR A 171 16.89 24.02 -6.99
C THR A 171 16.56 25.49 -6.77
N GLY A 172 15.44 25.80 -6.12
CA GLY A 172 14.92 27.17 -5.97
C GLY A 172 14.44 27.81 -7.28
N LYS A 173 14.35 27.05 -8.37
CA LYS A 173 13.98 27.53 -9.71
C LYS A 173 12.51 27.27 -10.00
N PHE A 174 11.64 28.13 -9.50
CA PHE A 174 10.21 28.10 -9.85
C PHE A 174 9.93 28.91 -11.11
N THR A 175 9.06 28.38 -11.95
CA THR A 175 8.51 29.10 -13.11
C THR A 175 7.04 29.47 -12.83
N ALA A 176 6.54 30.55 -13.45
CA ALA A 176 5.14 30.95 -13.33
C ALA A 176 4.19 29.79 -13.71
N SER A 177 4.52 29.06 -14.77
CA SER A 177 3.72 27.91 -15.23
C SER A 177 3.63 26.77 -14.20
N LEU A 178 4.63 26.58 -13.34
CA LEU A 178 4.57 25.60 -12.25
C LEU A 178 3.66 26.05 -11.09
N LEU A 179 3.56 27.37 -10.89
CA LEU A 179 2.71 27.96 -9.86
C LEU A 179 1.24 28.07 -10.29
N ASP A 180 1.01 28.27 -11.59
CA ASP A 180 -0.33 28.39 -12.18
C ASP A 180 -1.04 27.04 -12.32
N GLN A 181 -0.32 25.93 -12.22
CA GLN A 181 -0.93 24.61 -12.26
C GLN A 181 -1.85 24.37 -11.05
N PRO A 182 -3.05 23.78 -11.26
CA PRO A 182 -4.00 23.56 -10.17
C PRO A 182 -3.40 22.68 -9.06
N ALA A 183 -3.73 23.01 -7.82
CA ALA A 183 -3.27 22.25 -6.64
C ALA A 183 -3.87 20.83 -6.60
N SER A 184 -4.96 20.59 -7.31
CA SER A 184 -5.63 19.29 -7.42
C SER A 184 -5.80 18.93 -8.89
N PRO A 185 -5.72 17.61 -9.26
CA PRO A 185 -5.98 17.18 -10.62
C PRO A 185 -7.41 17.57 -11.02
N GLU A 186 -7.58 17.97 -12.28
CA GLU A 186 -8.93 18.15 -12.82
C GLU A 186 -9.68 16.82 -12.72
N ILE A 187 -10.82 16.83 -12.05
CA ILE A 187 -11.72 15.68 -12.01
C ILE A 187 -12.50 15.64 -13.32
N SER A 188 -11.96 14.96 -14.32
CA SER A 188 -12.74 14.64 -15.52
C SER A 188 -13.63 13.44 -15.21
N VAL A 189 -14.94 13.62 -15.35
CA VAL A 189 -15.89 12.51 -15.33
C VAL A 189 -15.78 11.79 -16.67
N VAL A 190 -15.06 10.67 -16.68
CA VAL A 190 -14.98 9.81 -17.87
C VAL A 190 -16.13 8.80 -17.78
N PRO A 191 -17.04 8.74 -18.75
CA PRO A 191 -18.08 7.71 -18.78
C PRO A 191 -17.43 6.32 -18.82
N ILE A 192 -17.95 5.39 -18.04
CA ILE A 192 -17.54 3.99 -18.10
C ILE A 192 -17.98 3.44 -19.47
N ARG A 193 -17.04 3.23 -20.37
CA ARG A 193 -17.30 2.56 -21.65
C ARG A 193 -17.06 1.07 -21.51
N SER A 194 -17.94 0.26 -22.09
CA SER A 194 -17.90 -1.21 -22.03
C SER A 194 -16.69 -1.87 -22.71
N GLU A 195 -15.86 -1.11 -23.41
CA GLU A 195 -14.73 -1.60 -24.20
C GLU A 195 -13.37 -1.51 -23.46
N GLU A 196 -13.39 -1.27 -22.16
CA GLU A 196 -12.15 -1.05 -21.40
C GLU A 196 -11.45 -2.36 -21.09
N GLN A 197 -10.22 -2.49 -21.57
CA GLN A 197 -9.39 -3.69 -21.59
C GLN A 197 -8.95 -4.21 -20.20
N THR A 198 -9.00 -3.39 -19.15
CA THR A 198 -8.58 -3.80 -17.81
C THR A 198 -9.79 -3.96 -16.92
N PRO A 199 -10.13 -5.18 -16.48
CA PRO A 199 -11.24 -5.41 -15.57
C PRO A 199 -11.00 -4.71 -14.23
N ARG A 200 -12.06 -4.12 -13.68
CA ARG A 200 -12.00 -3.49 -12.35
C ARG A 200 -11.90 -4.57 -11.28
N PRO A 201 -10.97 -4.44 -10.30
CA PRO A 201 -10.93 -5.32 -9.14
C PRO A 201 -12.24 -5.33 -8.37
N SER A 202 -12.64 -6.48 -7.86
CA SER A 202 -13.88 -6.63 -7.10
C SER A 202 -13.68 -6.20 -5.65
N LEU A 203 -14.03 -4.96 -5.32
CA LEU A 203 -13.86 -4.40 -3.98
C LEU A 203 -15.01 -4.72 -3.00
N GLY A 204 -16.10 -5.34 -3.48
CA GLY A 204 -17.25 -5.71 -2.65
C GLY A 204 -16.86 -6.60 -1.47
N PRO A 205 -16.19 -7.75 -1.70
CA PRO A 205 -15.78 -8.64 -0.61
C PRO A 205 -14.92 -7.94 0.46
N LEU A 206 -13.96 -7.09 0.07
CA LEU A 206 -13.18 -6.30 1.01
C LEU A 206 -14.06 -5.33 1.81
N HIS A 207 -14.97 -4.65 1.12
CA HIS A 207 -15.87 -3.68 1.76
C HIS A 207 -16.72 -4.34 2.83
N ASP A 208 -17.30 -5.50 2.53
CA ASP A 208 -18.17 -6.26 3.44
C ASP A 208 -17.39 -6.78 4.64
N VAL A 209 -16.21 -7.35 4.42
CA VAL A 209 -15.29 -7.80 5.49
C VAL A 209 -14.94 -6.65 6.44
N LEU A 210 -14.63 -5.47 5.91
CA LEU A 210 -14.26 -4.32 6.74
C LEU A 210 -15.47 -3.72 7.48
N ILE A 211 -16.69 -3.80 6.93
CA ILE A 211 -17.92 -3.47 7.67
C ILE A 211 -18.10 -4.43 8.85
N GLU A 212 -17.86 -5.72 8.66
CA GLU A 212 -17.93 -6.71 9.76
C GLU A 212 -16.89 -6.41 10.85
N CYS A 213 -15.70 -5.91 10.49
CA CYS A 213 -14.67 -5.55 11.46
C CYS A 213 -15.10 -4.43 12.42
N ASP A 214 -15.56 -3.31 11.91
CA ASP A 214 -15.74 -2.08 12.71
C ASP A 214 -16.88 -1.16 12.23
N GLY A 215 -17.70 -1.63 11.29
CA GLY A 215 -18.81 -0.85 10.71
C GLY A 215 -18.39 0.10 9.59
N HIS A 216 -17.09 0.18 9.26
CA HIS A 216 -16.57 1.02 8.19
C HIS A 216 -16.08 0.17 7.02
N GLY A 217 -16.66 0.32 5.85
CA GLY A 217 -16.25 -0.39 4.65
C GLY A 217 -14.91 0.12 4.07
N TRP A 218 -14.54 -0.41 2.91
CA TRP A 218 -13.31 0.00 2.23
C TRP A 218 -13.37 1.48 1.79
N GLN A 219 -12.54 2.29 2.42
CA GLN A 219 -12.41 3.73 2.17
C GLN A 219 -10.94 4.12 2.27
N PRO A 220 -10.13 3.96 1.19
CA PRO A 220 -8.76 4.43 1.19
C PRO A 220 -8.73 5.94 1.41
N THR A 221 -7.94 6.37 2.39
CA THR A 221 -7.88 7.77 2.86
C THR A 221 -6.71 8.54 2.30
N SER A 222 -5.68 7.84 1.83
CA SER A 222 -4.45 8.46 1.32
C SER A 222 -4.67 8.99 -0.10
N PRO A 223 -4.54 10.32 -0.31
CA PRO A 223 -4.63 10.88 -1.66
C PRO A 223 -3.51 10.32 -2.56
N LEU A 224 -3.82 10.05 -3.83
CA LEU A 224 -2.84 9.57 -4.81
C LEU A 224 -1.58 10.44 -4.87
N ARG A 225 -1.74 11.76 -4.86
CA ARG A 225 -0.61 12.70 -4.88
C ARG A 225 0.32 12.54 -3.68
N THR A 226 -0.25 12.36 -2.48
CA THR A 226 0.54 12.12 -1.26
C THR A 226 1.34 10.84 -1.39
N ALA A 227 0.74 9.74 -1.85
CA ALA A 227 1.42 8.49 -2.07
C ALA A 227 2.51 8.58 -3.15
N MET A 228 2.24 9.28 -4.27
CA MET A 228 3.25 9.57 -5.30
C MET A 228 4.40 10.44 -4.79
N MET A 229 4.13 11.43 -3.92
CA MET A 229 5.20 12.24 -3.32
C MET A 229 6.12 11.42 -2.41
N VAL A 230 5.57 10.46 -1.66
CA VAL A 230 6.37 9.55 -0.84
C VAL A 230 7.27 8.67 -1.73
N TYR A 231 6.72 8.12 -2.82
CA TYR A 231 7.49 7.38 -3.82
C TYR A 231 8.63 8.24 -4.42
N LEU A 232 8.31 9.48 -4.84
CA LEU A 232 9.31 10.41 -5.38
C LEU A 232 10.41 10.73 -4.38
N ALA A 233 10.06 10.92 -3.11
CA ALA A 233 11.05 11.17 -2.06
C ALA A 233 12.05 10.01 -1.93
N GLY A 234 11.59 8.76 -2.06
CA GLY A 234 12.48 7.60 -2.13
C GLY A 234 13.41 7.66 -3.34
N LYS A 235 12.85 7.84 -4.54
CA LYS A 235 13.62 7.84 -5.81
C LYS A 235 14.60 9.00 -5.97
N LEU A 236 14.41 10.10 -5.29
CA LEU A 236 15.31 11.28 -5.37
C LEU A 236 16.40 11.29 -4.29
N ASN A 237 16.31 10.42 -3.29
CA ASN A 237 17.33 10.26 -2.25
C ASN A 237 18.31 9.11 -2.55
N ASP A 238 18.02 8.28 -3.56
CA ASP A 238 18.91 7.26 -4.11
C ASP A 238 19.84 7.88 -5.18
#